data_5139dda660c447deec2fd9c679271eb7
#
_entry.id   5139dda660c447deec2fd9c679271eb7
#
_cell.length_a   1.000
_cell.length_b   1.000
_cell.length_c   1.000
_cell.angle_alpha   90.00
_cell.angle_beta   90.00
_cell.angle_gamma   90.00
#
_symmetry.space_group_name_H-M   'P 1'
#
loop_
_entity.id
_entity.type
_entity.pdbx_description
1 polymer ?
#
loop_
_entity_poly.entity_id
_entity_poly.type
_entity_poly.pdbx_seq_one_letter_code
_entity_poly.pdbx_strand_id
1 'polypeptide(L)'
;MCSDDVDFSRSQGEATSHLRASGQQSHLLITATCPIQVVMASSNSFTLMTDSDIKALTEALPGESFETTAFTTPPPLADATVAIVTTASLHHPDQDDFEVMDTGYRVLDDSRRDYVTGHWSPNFDGSGFAYDMNTVLPVDRLDELAERGVIGRVADQHLAYAGNQFDLSAIRMDSGPAGAKFLRDQGVDVVLLTPV
;
A
#
# COMPACT_ATOMS: atom_id res chain seq x y z
N MET A 1 30.73 11.18 21.74
CA MET A 1 30.66 10.21 22.86
C MET A 1 29.62 10.74 23.83
N CYS A 2 28.37 10.38 23.63
CA CYS A 2 27.32 10.42 24.61
C CYS A 2 26.48 9.17 24.33
N SER A 3 26.59 8.23 25.24
CA SER A 3 25.77 7.03 25.32
C SER A 3 24.59 7.39 26.21
N ASP A 4 23.40 7.39 25.67
CA ASP A 4 22.16 7.34 26.44
C ASP A 4 21.57 5.95 26.30
N ASP A 5 21.89 5.11 27.29
CA ASP A 5 21.28 3.84 27.52
C ASP A 5 19.82 4.06 27.98
N VAL A 6 18.86 3.76 27.12
CA VAL A 6 17.44 3.67 27.51
C VAL A 6 17.18 2.28 28.05
N ASP A 7 17.08 2.17 29.36
CA ASP A 7 16.72 0.94 30.09
C ASP A 7 15.25 0.58 29.78
N PHE A 8 15.05 -0.53 29.10
CA PHE A 8 13.73 -1.04 28.64
C PHE A 8 13.10 -2.03 29.65
N SER A 9 13.53 -2.03 30.90
CA SER A 9 12.97 -2.92 31.91
C SER A 9 12.13 -2.18 32.94
N ARG A 10 10.88 -1.82 32.63
CA ARG A 10 9.77 -1.87 33.61
C ARG A 10 8.43 -1.39 33.07
N SER A 11 7.43 -2.20 33.38
CA SER A 11 6.00 -1.92 33.56
C SER A 11 5.10 -1.88 32.35
N GLN A 12 4.23 -2.87 32.30
CA GLN A 12 2.87 -2.76 31.76
C GLN A 12 2.12 -1.67 32.54
N GLY A 13 1.91 -0.55 31.90
CA GLY A 13 1.20 0.59 32.44
C GLY A 13 1.40 1.74 31.47
N GLU A 14 0.32 2.42 31.15
CA GLU A 14 0.23 3.56 30.22
C GLU A 14 1.49 4.41 30.15
N ALA A 15 2.22 4.33 29.03
CA ALA A 15 3.43 5.10 28.81
C ALA A 15 3.07 6.49 28.26
N THR A 16 2.96 7.44 29.15
CA THR A 16 3.04 8.87 28.83
C THR A 16 4.52 9.28 28.81
N SER A 17 5.09 9.46 27.64
CA SER A 17 6.42 10.05 27.52
C SER A 17 6.33 11.56 27.35
N HIS A 18 6.94 12.30 28.29
CA HIS A 18 7.07 13.75 28.21
C HIS A 18 8.42 14.11 27.60
N LEU A 19 8.43 14.67 26.41
CA LEU A 19 9.60 15.31 25.83
C LEU A 19 9.58 16.81 26.15
N ARG A 20 10.59 17.27 26.92
CA ARG A 20 10.82 18.70 27.18
C ARG A 20 11.83 19.24 26.18
N ALA A 21 11.40 20.07 25.26
CA ALA A 21 12.27 21.00 24.56
C ALA A 21 12.18 22.38 25.23
N SER A 22 13.32 23.07 25.28
CA SER A 22 13.49 24.32 25.99
C SER A 22 12.40 25.36 25.71
N GLY A 23 11.58 25.65 26.68
CA GLY A 23 10.80 26.87 26.76
C GLY A 23 9.30 26.82 26.46
N GLN A 24 8.75 25.74 25.90
CA GLN A 24 7.29 25.57 25.73
C GLN A 24 6.89 24.11 25.97
N GLN A 25 5.93 23.91 26.87
CA GLN A 25 5.34 22.62 27.13
C GLN A 25 4.33 22.27 26.03
N SER A 26 4.72 21.36 25.12
CA SER A 26 3.79 20.72 24.22
C SER A 26 3.54 19.30 24.72
N HIS A 27 2.31 18.98 25.09
CA HIS A 27 1.91 17.63 25.47
C HIS A 27 1.52 16.86 24.21
N LEU A 28 2.29 15.85 23.85
CA LEU A 28 1.92 14.91 22.81
C LEU A 28 1.18 13.74 23.45
N LEU A 29 -0.11 13.64 23.24
CA LEU A 29 -0.92 12.48 23.60
C LEU A 29 -0.95 11.52 22.41
N ILE A 30 -0.20 10.42 22.52
CA ILE A 30 -0.31 9.33 21.56
C ILE A 30 -1.38 8.38 22.09
N THR A 31 -2.57 8.43 21.53
CA THR A 31 -3.62 7.44 21.77
C THR A 31 -3.49 6.33 20.71
N ALA A 32 -3.57 5.08 21.13
CA ALA A 32 -3.35 3.88 20.32
C ALA A 32 -4.48 3.52 19.34
N THR A 33 -5.15 4.53 18.78
CA THR A 33 -5.99 4.40 17.59
C THR A 33 -5.34 5.24 16.52
N CYS A 34 -4.51 4.60 15.68
CA CYS A 34 -3.62 5.27 14.75
C CYS A 34 -4.38 5.82 13.54
N PRO A 35 -4.69 7.13 13.46
CA PRO A 35 -4.87 7.77 12.16
C PRO A 35 -3.49 7.96 11.52
N ILE A 36 -3.39 7.73 10.22
CA ILE A 36 -2.20 8.05 9.45
C ILE A 36 -1.94 9.55 9.59
N GLN A 37 -0.81 9.90 10.21
CA GLN A 37 -0.40 11.30 10.37
C GLN A 37 0.70 11.61 9.37
N VAL A 38 0.45 12.59 8.51
CA VAL A 38 1.47 13.15 7.61
C VAL A 38 2.11 14.35 8.29
N VAL A 39 3.43 14.31 8.45
CA VAL A 39 4.22 15.41 9.01
C VAL A 39 4.82 16.22 7.87
N MET A 40 4.39 17.47 7.73
CA MET A 40 5.01 18.41 6.79
C MET A 40 5.93 19.37 7.54
N ALA A 41 7.21 19.40 7.16
CA ALA A 41 8.19 20.32 7.70
C ALA A 41 8.10 21.68 6.98
N SER A 42 7.64 22.72 7.65
CA SER A 42 7.89 24.09 7.25
C SER A 42 8.89 24.72 8.20
N SER A 43 9.79 25.53 7.67
CA SER A 43 10.98 26.12 8.28
C SER A 43 10.86 26.46 9.79
N ASN A 44 11.00 25.50 10.68
CA ASN A 44 11.09 25.55 12.15
C ASN A 44 9.89 25.06 12.97
N SER A 45 8.85 24.48 12.38
CA SER A 45 7.81 23.78 13.17
C SER A 45 7.29 22.58 12.38
N PHE A 46 7.19 21.43 13.05
CA PHE A 46 6.45 20.30 12.54
C PHE A 46 4.97 20.54 12.80
N THR A 47 4.18 20.70 11.76
CA THR A 47 2.73 20.75 11.86
C THR A 47 2.19 19.36 11.62
N LEU A 48 1.54 18.80 12.63
CA LEU A 48 0.79 17.55 12.49
C LEU A 48 -0.51 17.88 11.74
N MET A 49 -0.71 17.26 10.59
CA MET A 49 -1.98 17.34 9.87
C MET A 49 -2.96 16.33 10.48
N THR A 50 -4.19 16.76 10.66
CA THR A 50 -5.28 15.86 11.05
C THR A 50 -5.79 15.09 9.84
N ASP A 51 -6.54 14.00 10.04
CA ASP A 51 -7.18 13.25 8.94
C ASP A 51 -8.07 14.15 8.08
N SER A 52 -8.73 15.14 8.70
CA SER A 52 -9.54 16.12 7.97
C SER A 52 -8.69 17.06 7.10
N ASP A 53 -7.49 17.43 7.55
CA ASP A 53 -6.58 18.26 6.75
C ASP A 53 -6.01 17.47 5.57
N ILE A 54 -5.65 16.21 5.79
CA ILE A 54 -5.19 15.30 4.74
C ILE A 54 -6.29 15.09 3.72
N LYS A 55 -7.52 14.83 4.16
CA LYS A 55 -8.67 14.68 3.29
C LYS A 55 -8.93 15.93 2.46
N ALA A 56 -8.94 17.10 3.08
CA ALA A 56 -9.12 18.37 2.39
C ALA A 56 -8.01 18.66 1.36
N LEU A 57 -6.76 18.31 1.70
CA LEU A 57 -5.63 18.41 0.77
C LEU A 57 -5.81 17.47 -0.42
N THR A 58 -6.19 16.23 -0.16
CA THR A 58 -6.41 15.22 -1.21
C THR A 58 -7.58 15.62 -2.13
N GLU A 59 -8.67 16.14 -1.57
CA GLU A 59 -9.83 16.62 -2.34
C GLU A 59 -9.48 17.89 -3.18
N ALA A 60 -8.52 18.69 -2.74
CA ALA A 60 -8.05 19.86 -3.47
C ALA A 60 -7.06 19.54 -4.60
N LEU A 61 -6.46 18.35 -4.61
CA LEU A 61 -5.60 17.93 -5.71
C LEU A 61 -6.44 17.70 -6.97
N PRO A 62 -5.98 18.17 -8.14
CA PRO A 62 -6.67 17.90 -9.39
C PRO A 62 -6.65 16.40 -9.65
N GLY A 63 -7.80 15.77 -9.56
CA GLY A 63 -7.96 14.38 -9.95
C GLY A 63 -7.90 14.23 -11.46
N GLU A 64 -7.38 13.10 -11.92
CA GLU A 64 -7.45 12.74 -13.33
C GLU A 64 -8.91 12.56 -13.77
N SER A 65 -9.28 13.21 -14.86
CA SER A 65 -10.59 13.04 -15.47
C SER A 65 -10.47 12.28 -16.78
N PHE A 66 -11.35 11.30 -16.97
CA PHE A 66 -11.38 10.46 -18.15
C PHE A 66 -12.68 10.71 -18.92
N GLU A 67 -12.61 10.82 -20.25
CA GLU A 67 -13.79 11.00 -21.10
C GLU A 67 -14.72 9.78 -21.08
N THR A 68 -14.14 8.60 -20.83
CA THR A 68 -14.87 7.34 -20.78
C THR A 68 -14.56 6.59 -19.50
N THR A 69 -15.53 5.85 -18.98
CA THR A 69 -15.27 4.96 -17.85
C THR A 69 -14.49 3.73 -18.31
N ALA A 70 -13.46 3.37 -17.55
CA ALA A 70 -12.73 2.10 -17.74
C ALA A 70 -13.51 0.89 -17.18
N PHE A 71 -14.58 1.13 -16.41
CA PHE A 71 -15.34 0.07 -15.79
C PHE A 71 -16.22 -0.65 -16.82
N THR A 72 -16.02 -1.96 -16.97
CA THR A 72 -16.82 -2.84 -17.81
C THR A 72 -17.60 -3.83 -16.95
N THR A 73 -18.74 -4.30 -17.44
CA THR A 73 -19.52 -5.31 -16.71
C THR A 73 -18.79 -6.66 -16.76
N PRO A 74 -18.39 -7.21 -15.62
CA PRO A 74 -17.75 -8.53 -15.56
C PRO A 74 -18.81 -9.64 -15.73
N PRO A 75 -18.40 -10.91 -15.92
CA PRO A 75 -19.28 -12.06 -15.75
C PRO A 75 -19.81 -12.12 -14.29
N PRO A 76 -20.79 -12.99 -13.99
CA PRO A 76 -21.15 -13.24 -12.59
C PRO A 76 -19.92 -13.59 -11.76
N LEU A 77 -19.78 -13.02 -10.57
CA LEU A 77 -18.56 -13.23 -9.75
C LEU A 77 -18.26 -14.70 -9.49
N ALA A 78 -19.30 -15.54 -9.35
CA ALA A 78 -19.14 -16.98 -9.17
C ALA A 78 -18.47 -17.70 -10.37
N ASP A 79 -18.42 -17.04 -11.52
CA ASP A 79 -17.77 -17.57 -12.73
C ASP A 79 -16.47 -16.81 -13.05
N ALA A 80 -16.18 -15.72 -12.31
CA ALA A 80 -15.10 -14.81 -12.63
C ALA A 80 -13.74 -15.30 -12.08
N THR A 81 -12.70 -15.08 -12.88
CA THR A 81 -11.29 -15.17 -12.43
C THR A 81 -10.86 -13.83 -11.88
N VAL A 82 -10.38 -13.82 -10.62
CA VAL A 82 -10.01 -12.59 -9.91
C VAL A 82 -8.50 -12.53 -9.72
N ALA A 83 -7.87 -11.44 -10.13
CA ALA A 83 -6.47 -11.12 -9.83
C ALA A 83 -6.36 -9.93 -8.86
N ILE A 84 -5.20 -9.77 -8.25
CA ILE A 84 -4.86 -8.60 -7.42
C ILE A 84 -3.83 -7.74 -8.16
N VAL A 85 -3.99 -6.43 -8.07
CA VAL A 85 -2.96 -5.45 -8.41
C VAL A 85 -2.70 -4.59 -7.17
N THR A 86 -1.51 -4.72 -6.61
CA THR A 86 -1.10 -3.99 -5.40
C THR A 86 -0.07 -2.91 -5.72
N THR A 87 0.01 -1.87 -4.90
CA THR A 87 1.09 -0.87 -4.96
C THR A 87 2.12 -1.03 -3.83
N ALA A 88 2.12 -2.18 -3.14
CA ALA A 88 3.04 -2.46 -2.04
C ALA A 88 4.47 -2.79 -2.46
N SER A 89 4.82 -2.65 -3.75
CA SER A 89 6.15 -2.95 -4.31
C SER A 89 6.63 -4.36 -3.97
N LEU A 90 5.72 -5.32 -4.02
CA LEU A 90 6.05 -6.73 -3.78
C LEU A 90 6.74 -7.34 -5.00
N HIS A 91 7.70 -8.19 -4.75
CA HIS A 91 8.36 -9.00 -5.78
C HIS A 91 8.84 -10.34 -5.20
N HIS A 92 9.22 -11.28 -6.05
CA HIS A 92 9.92 -12.48 -5.61
C HIS A 92 11.42 -12.20 -5.45
N PRO A 93 12.14 -12.92 -4.56
CA PRO A 93 13.57 -12.66 -4.30
C PRO A 93 14.50 -12.80 -5.51
N ASP A 94 14.04 -13.47 -6.56
CA ASP A 94 14.77 -13.68 -7.83
C ASP A 94 14.42 -12.66 -8.91
N GLN A 95 13.54 -11.71 -8.63
CA GLN A 95 13.20 -10.59 -9.50
C GLN A 95 14.02 -9.35 -9.13
N ASP A 96 14.13 -8.42 -10.08
CA ASP A 96 14.74 -7.12 -9.83
C ASP A 96 13.91 -6.32 -8.81
N ASP A 97 14.60 -5.69 -7.86
CA ASP A 97 14.00 -4.79 -6.88
C ASP A 97 13.33 -3.58 -7.55
N PHE A 98 12.48 -2.87 -6.83
CA PHE A 98 11.90 -1.62 -7.32
C PHE A 98 12.86 -0.45 -7.08
N GLU A 99 13.21 0.26 -8.15
CA GLU A 99 13.94 1.51 -8.05
C GLU A 99 13.05 2.67 -7.61
N VAL A 100 13.68 3.77 -7.20
CA VAL A 100 12.96 5.01 -6.89
C VAL A 100 12.19 5.47 -8.14
N MET A 101 10.90 5.71 -7.98
CA MET A 101 9.99 6.11 -9.08
C MET A 101 9.86 5.06 -10.21
N ASP A 102 10.11 3.78 -9.91
CA ASP A 102 9.87 2.70 -10.87
C ASP A 102 8.40 2.67 -11.30
N THR A 103 8.15 2.78 -12.58
CA THR A 103 6.81 2.75 -13.17
C THR A 103 6.44 1.38 -13.75
N GLY A 104 7.35 0.42 -13.70
CA GLY A 104 7.12 -0.96 -14.11
C GLY A 104 6.32 -1.76 -13.10
N TYR A 105 6.03 -3.01 -13.44
CA TYR A 105 5.40 -3.96 -12.52
C TYR A 105 6.22 -5.22 -12.37
N ARG A 106 5.98 -5.95 -11.29
CA ARG A 106 6.45 -7.32 -11.09
C ARG A 106 5.28 -8.27 -11.12
N VAL A 107 5.50 -9.43 -11.72
CA VAL A 107 4.50 -10.51 -11.73
C VAL A 107 4.68 -11.35 -10.48
N LEU A 108 3.62 -11.50 -9.71
CA LEU A 108 3.59 -12.32 -8.51
C LEU A 108 2.93 -13.65 -8.85
N ASP A 109 3.68 -14.75 -8.74
CA ASP A 109 3.20 -16.11 -8.94
C ASP A 109 2.48 -16.58 -7.67
N ASP A 110 1.19 -16.90 -7.78
CA ASP A 110 0.37 -17.33 -6.65
C ASP A 110 0.82 -18.66 -6.01
N SER A 111 1.48 -19.50 -6.78
CA SER A 111 2.08 -20.74 -6.25
C SER A 111 3.26 -20.51 -5.31
N ARG A 112 3.81 -19.29 -5.31
CA ARG A 112 4.94 -18.87 -4.47
C ARG A 112 4.41 -17.91 -3.39
N ARG A 113 4.92 -18.06 -2.18
CA ARG A 113 4.56 -17.18 -1.05
C ARG A 113 5.80 -16.51 -0.44
N ASP A 114 6.89 -16.45 -1.22
CA ASP A 114 8.19 -15.91 -0.84
C ASP A 114 8.35 -14.43 -1.20
N TYR A 115 7.29 -13.66 -1.02
CA TYR A 115 7.28 -12.24 -1.36
C TYR A 115 8.21 -11.42 -0.46
N VAL A 116 8.92 -10.48 -1.07
CA VAL A 116 9.68 -9.42 -0.42
C VAL A 116 9.16 -8.06 -0.86
N THR A 117 9.41 -7.01 -0.07
CA THR A 117 8.99 -5.66 -0.40
C THR A 117 10.18 -4.82 -0.79
N GLY A 118 10.07 -4.10 -1.91
CA GLY A 118 11.03 -3.11 -2.40
C GLY A 118 10.49 -1.68 -2.32
N HIS A 119 9.57 -1.39 -1.41
CA HIS A 119 8.95 -0.06 -1.35
C HIS A 119 9.95 1.02 -0.95
N TRP A 120 10.23 1.94 -1.88
CA TRP A 120 11.27 2.95 -1.75
C TRP A 120 10.88 4.16 -0.87
N SER A 121 9.58 4.38 -0.60
CA SER A 121 9.14 5.52 0.21
C SER A 121 9.52 5.35 1.68
N PRO A 122 10.19 6.36 2.30
CA PRO A 122 10.53 6.30 3.72
C PRO A 122 9.30 6.39 4.64
N ASN A 123 8.14 6.78 4.11
CA ASN A 123 6.89 6.86 4.85
C ASN A 123 6.08 5.57 4.80
N PHE A 124 6.55 4.57 4.06
CA PHE A 124 5.87 3.29 3.97
C PHE A 124 6.12 2.46 5.23
N ASP A 125 5.06 2.23 5.98
CA ASP A 125 5.12 1.35 7.15
C ASP A 125 4.79 -0.10 6.75
N GLY A 126 5.85 -0.89 6.61
CA GLY A 126 5.74 -2.32 6.28
C GLY A 126 5.34 -3.21 7.46
N SER A 127 5.15 -2.68 8.67
CA SER A 127 4.90 -3.51 9.85
C SER A 127 3.59 -4.30 9.75
N GLY A 128 2.54 -3.72 9.17
CA GLY A 128 1.23 -4.37 9.04
C GLY A 128 1.30 -5.66 8.22
N PHE A 129 1.89 -5.60 7.03
CA PHE A 129 1.97 -6.79 6.18
C PHE A 129 3.08 -7.78 6.61
N ALA A 130 4.03 -7.37 7.45
CA ALA A 130 4.95 -8.30 8.09
C ALA A 130 4.22 -9.27 9.05
N TYR A 131 3.08 -8.86 9.60
CA TYR A 131 2.21 -9.71 10.41
C TYR A 131 1.19 -10.47 9.57
N ASP A 132 0.60 -9.82 8.56
CA ASP A 132 -0.40 -10.41 7.69
C ASP A 132 -0.28 -9.84 6.27
N MET A 133 0.24 -10.63 5.36
CA MET A 133 0.39 -10.26 3.95
C MET A 133 -0.96 -9.92 3.29
N ASN A 134 -2.07 -10.46 3.80
CA ASN A 134 -3.39 -10.17 3.26
C ASN A 134 -3.80 -8.71 3.40
N THR A 135 -3.10 -7.90 4.19
CA THR A 135 -3.35 -6.45 4.27
C THR A 135 -3.02 -5.72 2.96
N VAL A 136 -2.09 -6.24 2.18
CA VAL A 136 -1.64 -5.66 0.90
C VAL A 136 -1.82 -6.58 -0.30
N LEU A 137 -1.85 -7.90 -0.06
CA LEU A 137 -2.04 -8.93 -1.09
C LEU A 137 -3.00 -10.02 -0.53
N PRO A 138 -4.32 -9.79 -0.52
CA PRO A 138 -5.30 -10.65 0.14
C PRO A 138 -5.61 -11.94 -0.64
N VAL A 139 -4.61 -12.69 -1.03
CA VAL A 139 -4.77 -13.93 -1.80
C VAL A 139 -5.51 -14.98 -0.99
N ASP A 140 -5.13 -15.19 0.30
CA ASP A 140 -5.80 -16.19 1.14
C ASP A 140 -7.29 -15.88 1.32
N ARG A 141 -7.65 -14.57 1.33
CA ARG A 141 -9.07 -14.17 1.40
C ARG A 141 -9.81 -14.45 0.10
N LEU A 142 -9.13 -14.31 -1.06
CA LEU A 142 -9.70 -14.68 -2.34
C LEU A 142 -9.85 -16.22 -2.46
N ASP A 143 -8.88 -16.99 -1.98
CA ASP A 143 -8.96 -18.45 -1.95
C ASP A 143 -10.18 -18.90 -1.15
N GLU A 144 -10.40 -18.34 0.05
CA GLU A 144 -11.60 -18.62 0.85
C GLU A 144 -12.90 -18.25 0.13
N LEU A 145 -12.91 -17.18 -0.64
CA LEU A 145 -14.08 -16.79 -1.44
C LEU A 145 -14.32 -17.75 -2.60
N ALA A 146 -13.25 -18.24 -3.24
CA ALA A 146 -13.33 -19.25 -4.29
C ALA A 146 -13.85 -20.59 -3.74
N GLU A 147 -13.32 -21.05 -2.61
CA GLU A 147 -13.80 -22.27 -1.94
C GLU A 147 -15.28 -22.20 -1.57
N ARG A 148 -15.78 -21.02 -1.23
CA ARG A 148 -17.18 -20.75 -0.91
C ARG A 148 -18.05 -20.55 -2.16
N GLY A 149 -17.48 -20.54 -3.35
CA GLY A 149 -18.19 -20.31 -4.61
C GLY A 149 -18.71 -18.87 -4.76
N VAL A 150 -18.12 -17.90 -4.05
CA VAL A 150 -18.45 -16.47 -4.20
C VAL A 150 -17.79 -15.88 -5.43
N ILE A 151 -16.56 -16.32 -5.73
CA ILE A 151 -15.84 -16.05 -6.98
C ILE A 151 -15.55 -17.37 -7.67
N GLY A 152 -15.30 -17.33 -8.98
CA GLY A 152 -15.03 -18.53 -9.78
C GLY A 152 -13.67 -19.14 -9.42
N ARG A 153 -12.63 -18.35 -9.46
CA ARG A 153 -11.27 -18.74 -9.05
C ARG A 153 -10.37 -17.54 -8.81
N VAL A 154 -9.27 -17.76 -8.11
CA VAL A 154 -8.14 -16.83 -8.04
C VAL A 154 -7.25 -17.01 -9.28
N ALA A 155 -6.68 -15.95 -9.80
CA ALA A 155 -5.73 -16.01 -10.91
C ALA A 155 -4.39 -16.62 -10.44
N ASP A 156 -3.71 -17.31 -11.33
CA ASP A 156 -2.40 -17.90 -11.03
C ASP A 156 -1.30 -16.84 -10.87
N GLN A 157 -1.54 -15.62 -11.34
CA GLN A 157 -0.59 -14.52 -11.31
C GLN A 157 -1.28 -13.21 -10.96
N HIS A 158 -0.57 -12.39 -10.19
CA HIS A 158 -0.97 -11.06 -9.76
C HIS A 158 0.07 -10.04 -10.18
N LEU A 159 -0.21 -8.73 -10.02
CA LEU A 159 0.76 -7.69 -10.34
C LEU A 159 1.05 -6.82 -9.11
N ALA A 160 2.31 -6.43 -8.99
CA ALA A 160 2.72 -5.40 -8.04
C ALA A 160 3.39 -4.24 -8.77
N TYR A 161 3.03 -3.02 -8.38
CA TYR A 161 3.64 -1.77 -8.80
C TYR A 161 4.31 -1.10 -7.60
N ALA A 162 5.21 -0.16 -7.87
CA ALA A 162 5.66 0.76 -6.86
C ALA A 162 4.60 1.86 -6.63
N GLY A 163 4.24 2.08 -5.37
CA GLY A 163 3.37 3.19 -4.97
C GLY A 163 4.09 4.55 -5.00
N ASN A 164 3.37 5.59 -4.57
CA ASN A 164 3.92 6.95 -4.38
C ASN A 164 4.51 7.59 -5.66
N GLN A 165 3.80 7.49 -6.78
CA GLN A 165 4.20 8.08 -8.06
C GLN A 165 3.66 9.50 -8.19
N PHE A 166 4.54 10.46 -8.57
CA PHE A 166 4.15 11.84 -8.85
C PHE A 166 3.80 12.08 -10.32
N ASP A 167 4.41 11.32 -11.23
CA ASP A 167 4.10 11.34 -12.65
C ASP A 167 3.52 9.99 -13.08
N LEU A 168 2.26 10.00 -13.44
CA LEU A 168 1.53 8.80 -13.86
C LEU A 168 1.61 8.54 -15.36
N SER A 169 2.30 9.39 -16.14
CA SER A 169 2.31 9.33 -17.61
C SER A 169 2.79 7.98 -18.13
N ALA A 170 3.91 7.47 -17.61
CA ALA A 170 4.44 6.18 -18.02
C ALA A 170 3.54 5.00 -17.60
N ILE A 171 2.93 5.08 -16.42
CA ILE A 171 1.96 4.05 -16.00
C ILE A 171 0.73 4.08 -16.91
N ARG A 172 0.21 5.26 -17.24
CA ARG A 172 -0.98 5.39 -18.10
C ARG A 172 -0.76 4.95 -19.53
N MET A 173 0.42 5.24 -20.08
CA MET A 173 0.69 5.03 -21.51
C MET A 173 1.39 3.70 -21.80
N ASP A 174 2.10 3.14 -20.84
CA ASP A 174 2.97 1.97 -21.03
C ASP A 174 2.61 0.81 -20.08
N SER A 175 3.07 0.88 -18.84
CA SER A 175 3.03 -0.27 -17.93
C SER A 175 1.63 -0.67 -17.49
N GLY A 176 0.71 0.30 -17.35
CA GLY A 176 -0.69 0.03 -17.04
C GLY A 176 -1.39 -0.75 -18.16
N PRO A 177 -1.40 -0.26 -19.42
CA PRO A 177 -1.91 -1.02 -20.56
C PRO A 177 -1.24 -2.40 -20.74
N ALA A 178 0.08 -2.48 -20.54
CA ALA A 178 0.82 -3.73 -20.63
C ALA A 178 0.38 -4.73 -19.54
N GLY A 179 0.27 -4.28 -18.30
CA GLY A 179 -0.23 -5.09 -17.18
C GLY A 179 -1.68 -5.54 -17.37
N ALA A 180 -2.54 -4.63 -17.83
CA ALA A 180 -3.92 -4.96 -18.14
C ALA A 180 -4.03 -6.01 -19.28
N LYS A 181 -3.19 -5.89 -20.30
CA LYS A 181 -3.11 -6.88 -21.37
C LYS A 181 -2.62 -8.22 -20.84
N PHE A 182 -1.56 -8.21 -20.02
CA PHE A 182 -1.01 -9.41 -19.41
C PHE A 182 -2.09 -10.18 -18.63
N LEU A 183 -2.81 -9.53 -17.72
CA LEU A 183 -3.88 -10.15 -16.93
C LEU A 183 -5.01 -10.67 -17.83
N ARG A 184 -5.39 -9.94 -18.86
CA ARG A 184 -6.42 -10.37 -19.81
C ARG A 184 -6.01 -11.61 -20.57
N ASP A 185 -4.74 -11.68 -21.01
CA ASP A 185 -4.20 -12.85 -21.71
C ASP A 185 -4.18 -14.09 -20.80
N GLN A 186 -4.16 -13.92 -19.47
CA GLN A 186 -4.30 -14.97 -18.45
C GLN A 186 -5.77 -15.33 -18.15
N GLY A 187 -6.73 -14.70 -18.82
CA GLY A 187 -8.14 -14.96 -18.60
C GLY A 187 -8.71 -14.33 -17.32
N VAL A 188 -8.11 -13.26 -16.83
CA VAL A 188 -8.63 -12.50 -15.69
C VAL A 188 -9.82 -11.66 -16.11
N ASP A 189 -10.91 -11.77 -15.36
CA ASP A 189 -12.16 -11.05 -15.58
C ASP A 189 -12.31 -9.83 -14.67
N VAL A 190 -11.79 -9.93 -13.44
CA VAL A 190 -11.93 -8.92 -12.40
C VAL A 190 -10.57 -8.67 -11.73
N VAL A 191 -10.26 -7.41 -11.49
CA VAL A 191 -9.05 -7.01 -10.75
C VAL A 191 -9.45 -6.34 -9.44
N LEU A 192 -8.91 -6.85 -8.33
CA LEU A 192 -8.95 -6.19 -7.03
C LEU A 192 -7.73 -5.28 -6.92
N LEU A 193 -7.97 -3.97 -6.80
CA LEU A 193 -6.91 -2.99 -6.58
C LEU A 193 -6.68 -2.83 -5.08
N THR A 194 -5.45 -3.02 -4.63
CA THR A 194 -5.04 -2.82 -3.23
C THR A 194 -4.00 -1.71 -3.16
N PRO A 195 -4.43 -0.43 -3.15
CA PRO A 195 -3.51 0.70 -2.99
C PRO A 195 -2.94 0.73 -1.57
N VAL A 196 -1.65 1.07 -1.46
CA VAL A 196 -0.90 1.12 -0.20
C VAL A 196 -0.11 2.42 -0.13
#